data_c3f80c2d322364667154d5f161c55cab
#
_entry.id   c3f80c2d322364667154d5f161c55cab
#
_cell.length_a   1.000
_cell.length_b   1.000
_cell.length_c   1.000
_cell.angle_alpha   90.00
_cell.angle_beta   90.00
_cell.angle_gamma   90.00
#
_symmetry.space_group_name_H-M   'P 1'
#
loop_
_entity.id
_entity.type
_entity.pdbx_description
1 polymer ?
#
loop_
_entity_poly.entity_id
_entity_poly.type
_entity_poly.pdbx_seq_one_letter_code
_entity_poly.pdbx_strand_id
1 'polypeptide(L)'
;MSEFFLELFSEEIPPKLQTSARKKLFLDLNNYFEENNINIKGSVSAFSTPNRIIINFSKIAKEVIKKSQEIRGPSINAKPEALEGFLKSHKIKKSQVYLKTSEKGEFYFYKSPEQKLKTYDLLKKNLPIILDKISWEKSMRWGDNKIFWGRPLKSILAIFDGKKIEFNFYHLKASNLTFIDKDFEEKIKNFNNFKSYISYFKSIKIILDQDKRKEFINNELNKISKQNNLLIEVKENLLDEITNIVEKPKVILCEFNKKFLEIPKEILVITMENHQKYIPTFDKKQNLTNFFLVVSNSKDPKGFVKLGNERVIDARLNDAEFFWNRNKSQNLIKQLSDLKKVNFF
;
A
#
# COMPACT_ATOMS: atom_id res chain seq x y z
N MET A 1 -20.06 13.59 -14.01
CA MET A 1 -19.13 12.51 -13.66
C MET A 1 -17.71 13.00 -13.82
N SER A 2 -16.85 12.74 -12.85
CA SER A 2 -15.47 13.22 -12.83
C SER A 2 -14.53 12.22 -12.23
N GLU A 3 -13.25 12.33 -12.56
CA GLU A 3 -12.19 11.53 -11.99
C GLU A 3 -11.89 11.97 -10.55
N PHE A 4 -11.71 11.00 -9.67
CA PHE A 4 -11.08 11.19 -8.36
C PHE A 4 -9.80 10.36 -8.29
N PHE A 5 -8.69 11.02 -8.05
CA PHE A 5 -7.36 10.42 -8.00
C PHE A 5 -6.64 10.80 -6.71
N LEU A 6 -6.17 9.80 -5.99
CA LEU A 6 -5.44 9.93 -4.74
C LEU A 6 -4.14 9.12 -4.81
N GLU A 7 -3.02 9.75 -4.43
CA GLU A 7 -1.75 9.10 -4.17
C GLU A 7 -1.24 9.46 -2.78
N LEU A 8 -0.76 8.48 -2.07
CA LEU A 8 -0.05 8.61 -0.81
C LEU A 8 1.40 8.18 -1.04
N PHE A 9 2.33 9.14 -1.00
CA PHE A 9 3.77 8.87 -1.16
C PHE A 9 4.46 8.83 0.19
N SER A 10 5.19 7.76 0.47
CA SER A 10 5.88 7.54 1.75
C SER A 10 7.27 6.93 1.55
N GLU A 11 8.02 6.81 2.64
CA GLU A 11 9.18 5.92 2.68
C GLU A 11 8.77 4.48 2.36
N GLU A 12 9.74 3.60 2.11
CA GLU A 12 9.50 2.21 1.64
C GLU A 12 8.59 1.42 2.58
N ILE A 13 7.34 1.22 2.15
CA ILE A 13 6.34 0.43 2.85
C ILE A 13 6.67 -1.05 2.66
N PRO A 14 6.79 -1.84 3.73
CA PRO A 14 7.01 -3.28 3.63
C PRO A 14 5.93 -3.97 2.76
N PRO A 15 6.30 -5.00 1.95
CA PRO A 15 5.40 -5.66 0.99
C PRO A 15 4.04 -6.07 1.57
N LYS A 16 4.03 -6.69 2.74
CA LYS A 16 2.77 -7.12 3.41
C LYS A 16 1.86 -5.96 3.75
N LEU A 17 2.42 -4.83 4.20
CA LEU A 17 1.66 -3.65 4.56
C LEU A 17 1.08 -2.91 3.34
N GLN A 18 1.73 -2.99 2.18
CA GLN A 18 1.23 -2.35 0.95
C GLN A 18 -0.13 -2.92 0.54
N THR A 19 -0.25 -4.24 0.52
CA THR A 19 -1.48 -4.92 0.09
C THR A 19 -2.64 -4.66 1.05
N SER A 20 -2.41 -4.73 2.36
CA SER A 20 -3.44 -4.49 3.36
C SER A 20 -3.92 -3.03 3.33
N ALA A 21 -2.99 -2.07 3.31
CA ALA A 21 -3.32 -0.64 3.28
C ALA A 21 -4.03 -0.24 1.98
N ARG A 22 -3.57 -0.74 0.81
CA ARG A 22 -4.23 -0.49 -0.48
C ARG A 22 -5.67 -1.00 -0.49
N LYS A 23 -5.90 -2.26 -0.05
CA LYS A 23 -7.24 -2.85 0.02
C LYS A 23 -8.13 -2.10 1.00
N LYS A 24 -7.61 -1.77 2.18
CA LYS A 24 -8.37 -1.03 3.20
C LYS A 24 -8.77 0.35 2.72
N LEU A 25 -7.83 1.12 2.16
CA LEU A 25 -8.12 2.46 1.62
C LEU A 25 -9.17 2.41 0.50
N PHE A 26 -9.06 1.44 -0.40
CA PHE A 26 -10.04 1.24 -1.46
C PHE A 26 -11.44 0.96 -0.87
N LEU A 27 -11.55 0.03 0.07
CA LEU A 27 -12.81 -0.33 0.71
C LEU A 27 -13.42 0.86 1.48
N ASP A 28 -12.62 1.59 2.23
CA ASP A 28 -13.10 2.75 3.00
C ASP A 28 -13.60 3.87 2.09
N LEU A 29 -12.94 4.11 0.97
CA LEU A 29 -13.40 5.08 -0.03
C LEU A 29 -14.68 4.61 -0.73
N ASN A 30 -14.76 3.32 -1.11
CA ASN A 30 -15.95 2.76 -1.74
C ASN A 30 -17.17 2.83 -0.81
N ASN A 31 -17.01 2.38 0.43
CA ASN A 31 -18.06 2.47 1.46
C ASN A 31 -18.50 3.92 1.70
N TYR A 32 -17.54 4.84 1.78
CA TYR A 32 -17.82 6.26 1.93
C TYR A 32 -18.66 6.80 0.76
N PHE A 33 -18.35 6.41 -0.47
CA PHE A 33 -19.12 6.82 -1.65
C PHE A 33 -20.54 6.23 -1.64
N GLU A 34 -20.69 4.97 -1.27
CA GLU A 34 -21.99 4.32 -1.14
C GLU A 34 -22.86 4.96 -0.05
N GLU A 35 -22.31 5.16 1.16
CA GLU A 35 -23.02 5.78 2.30
C GLU A 35 -23.47 7.21 1.99
N ASN A 36 -22.73 7.93 1.15
CA ASN A 36 -23.06 9.30 0.78
C ASN A 36 -23.80 9.38 -0.58
N ASN A 37 -24.23 8.25 -1.16
CA ASN A 37 -24.90 8.17 -2.45
C ASN A 37 -24.10 8.83 -3.60
N ILE A 38 -22.77 8.78 -3.54
CA ILE A 38 -21.88 9.24 -4.60
C ILE A 38 -21.77 8.13 -5.64
N ASN A 39 -22.48 8.27 -6.74
CA ASN A 39 -22.57 7.24 -7.76
C ASN A 39 -21.22 7.05 -8.49
N ILE A 40 -20.76 5.80 -8.57
CA ILE A 40 -19.55 5.37 -9.28
C ILE A 40 -20.02 4.68 -10.57
N LYS A 41 -19.57 5.15 -11.74
CA LYS A 41 -19.91 4.57 -13.06
C LYS A 41 -18.69 4.15 -13.88
N GLY A 42 -17.50 4.46 -13.42
CA GLY A 42 -16.27 4.19 -14.14
C GLY A 42 -15.48 3.02 -13.57
N SER A 43 -14.34 2.76 -14.20
CA SER A 43 -13.34 1.82 -13.68
C SER A 43 -12.67 2.36 -12.43
N VAL A 44 -12.25 1.44 -11.58
CA VAL A 44 -11.44 1.75 -10.40
C VAL A 44 -10.07 1.10 -10.55
N SER A 45 -9.03 1.84 -10.19
CA SER A 45 -7.67 1.33 -10.13
C SER A 45 -7.14 1.51 -8.70
N ALA A 46 -6.53 0.45 -8.18
CA ALA A 46 -5.89 0.45 -6.86
C ALA A 46 -4.51 -0.17 -7.00
N PHE A 47 -3.47 0.65 -6.94
CA PHE A 47 -2.09 0.22 -7.13
C PHE A 47 -1.24 0.48 -5.89
N SER A 48 -0.18 -0.31 -5.73
CA SER A 48 0.85 -0.05 -4.73
C SER A 48 2.24 -0.33 -5.27
N THR A 49 3.17 0.46 -4.79
CA THR A 49 4.61 0.28 -4.96
C THR A 49 5.27 0.40 -3.58
N PRO A 50 6.57 0.16 -3.43
CA PRO A 50 7.25 0.40 -2.16
C PRO A 50 6.97 1.79 -1.57
N ASN A 51 6.87 2.81 -2.42
CA ASN A 51 6.73 4.20 -1.96
C ASN A 51 5.33 4.79 -2.15
N ARG A 52 4.38 4.09 -2.81
CA ARG A 52 3.09 4.67 -3.21
C ARG A 52 1.92 3.75 -2.92
N ILE A 53 0.84 4.34 -2.45
CA ILE A 53 -0.51 3.77 -2.51
C ILE A 53 -1.35 4.69 -3.38
N ILE A 54 -1.99 4.13 -4.41
CA ILE A 54 -2.66 4.87 -5.47
C ILE A 54 -4.08 4.35 -5.61
N ILE A 55 -5.06 5.23 -5.56
CA ILE A 55 -6.47 4.93 -5.83
C ILE A 55 -6.99 5.91 -6.87
N ASN A 56 -7.64 5.37 -7.90
CA ASN A 56 -8.31 6.17 -8.91
C ASN A 56 -9.71 5.64 -9.21
N PHE A 57 -10.69 6.53 -9.14
CA PHE A 57 -12.05 6.32 -9.62
C PHE A 57 -12.24 7.18 -10.87
N SER A 58 -12.37 6.55 -12.04
CA SER A 58 -12.36 7.25 -13.32
C SER A 58 -13.61 8.11 -13.56
N LYS A 59 -14.76 7.74 -12.97
CA LYS A 59 -16.02 8.47 -13.12
C LYS A 59 -16.89 8.36 -11.87
N ILE A 60 -16.92 9.40 -11.06
CA ILE A 60 -17.84 9.53 -9.92
C ILE A 60 -18.74 10.77 -10.09
N ALA A 61 -19.87 10.80 -9.41
CA ALA A 61 -20.81 11.93 -9.47
C ALA A 61 -20.14 13.21 -8.94
N LYS A 62 -20.34 14.34 -9.64
CA LYS A 62 -19.85 15.67 -9.19
C LYS A 62 -20.64 16.21 -8.00
N GLU A 63 -21.89 15.82 -7.92
CA GLU A 63 -22.86 16.34 -6.96
C GLU A 63 -23.76 15.21 -6.50
N VAL A 64 -24.25 15.33 -5.30
CA VAL A 64 -25.17 14.39 -4.65
C VAL A 64 -26.39 15.18 -4.19
N ILE A 65 -27.55 14.62 -4.43
CA ILE A 65 -28.81 15.14 -3.88
C ILE A 65 -29.13 14.37 -2.63
N LYS A 66 -28.98 15.02 -1.47
CA LYS A 66 -29.48 14.51 -0.20
C LYS A 66 -30.97 14.78 -0.15
N LYS A 67 -31.76 13.73 -0.38
CA LYS A 67 -33.23 13.84 -0.37
C LYS A 67 -33.72 14.40 0.95
N SER A 68 -34.83 15.16 0.88
CA SER A 68 -35.58 15.57 2.06
C SER A 68 -35.91 14.38 2.93
N GLN A 69 -35.64 14.47 4.22
CA GLN A 69 -35.96 13.45 5.23
C GLN A 69 -36.86 14.04 6.32
N GLU A 70 -37.81 13.24 6.72
CA GLU A 70 -38.69 13.56 7.86
C GLU A 70 -37.96 13.11 9.14
N ILE A 71 -37.60 14.07 9.96
CA ILE A 71 -36.87 13.85 11.23
C ILE A 71 -37.85 13.99 12.37
N ARG A 72 -37.97 12.91 13.17
CA ARG A 72 -38.80 12.90 14.34
C ARG A 72 -38.10 13.64 15.51
N GLY A 73 -38.77 14.60 16.09
CA GLY A 73 -38.37 15.34 17.27
C GLY A 73 -39.03 14.79 18.53
N PRO A 74 -39.03 15.57 19.61
CA PRO A 74 -39.64 15.19 20.89
C PRO A 74 -41.17 15.11 20.81
N SER A 75 -41.79 14.39 21.76
CA SER A 75 -43.23 14.37 21.92
C SER A 75 -43.74 15.75 22.32
N ILE A 76 -45.01 16.03 21.98
CA ILE A 76 -45.69 17.28 22.43
C ILE A 76 -45.75 17.41 23.96
N ASN A 77 -45.78 16.27 24.65
CA ASN A 77 -45.80 16.18 26.12
C ASN A 77 -44.42 16.22 26.75
N ALA A 78 -43.34 16.36 25.97
CA ALA A 78 -41.98 16.47 26.51
C ALA A 78 -41.74 17.86 27.10
N LYS A 79 -40.75 17.94 28.00
CA LYS A 79 -40.37 19.24 28.60
C LYS A 79 -39.94 20.24 27.53
N PRO A 80 -40.22 21.55 27.69
CA PRO A 80 -39.87 22.59 26.70
C PRO A 80 -38.40 22.56 26.25
N GLU A 81 -37.48 22.22 27.14
CA GLU A 81 -36.04 22.14 26.85
C GLU A 81 -35.72 21.08 25.82
N ALA A 82 -36.53 20.03 25.71
CA ALA A 82 -36.35 18.98 24.69
C ALA A 82 -36.62 19.52 23.28
N LEU A 83 -37.66 20.36 23.12
CA LEU A 83 -37.93 21.00 21.84
C LEU A 83 -36.87 22.05 21.50
N GLU A 84 -36.42 22.84 22.46
CA GLU A 84 -35.34 23.80 22.24
C GLU A 84 -34.04 23.12 21.84
N GLY A 85 -33.67 22.00 22.49
CA GLY A 85 -32.53 21.17 22.14
C GLY A 85 -32.62 20.63 20.70
N PHE A 86 -33.80 20.15 20.30
CA PHE A 86 -34.09 19.69 18.96
C PHE A 86 -33.93 20.80 17.92
N LEU A 87 -34.51 21.98 18.19
CA LEU A 87 -34.39 23.15 17.31
C LEU A 87 -32.94 23.62 17.15
N LYS A 88 -32.19 23.67 18.26
CA LYS A 88 -30.77 24.05 18.26
C LYS A 88 -29.91 23.05 17.53
N SER A 89 -30.11 21.74 17.75
CA SER A 89 -29.29 20.68 17.09
C SER A 89 -29.46 20.66 15.59
N HIS A 90 -30.65 20.96 15.09
CA HIS A 90 -30.94 21.02 13.64
C HIS A 90 -30.84 22.44 13.06
N LYS A 91 -30.51 23.45 13.86
CA LYS A 91 -30.43 24.88 13.47
C LYS A 91 -31.69 25.38 12.76
N ILE A 92 -32.84 25.03 13.30
CA ILE A 92 -34.15 25.35 12.74
C ILE A 92 -34.98 26.20 13.71
N LYS A 93 -35.99 26.92 13.16
CA LYS A 93 -36.94 27.70 13.94
C LYS A 93 -38.18 26.87 14.24
N LYS A 94 -38.91 27.23 15.30
CA LYS A 94 -40.16 26.57 15.72
C LYS A 94 -41.22 26.57 14.58
N SER A 95 -41.21 27.57 13.69
CA SER A 95 -42.08 27.64 12.53
C SER A 95 -41.82 26.59 11.45
N GLN A 96 -40.70 25.87 11.54
CA GLN A 96 -40.30 24.86 10.56
C GLN A 96 -40.63 23.43 11.00
N VAL A 97 -41.15 23.28 12.22
CA VAL A 97 -41.63 21.99 12.75
C VAL A 97 -43.15 21.91 12.67
N TYR A 98 -43.66 20.71 12.47
CA TYR A 98 -45.08 20.41 12.46
C TYR A 98 -45.37 19.19 13.32
N LEU A 99 -46.62 19.06 13.74
CA LEU A 99 -47.08 17.93 14.56
C LEU A 99 -47.54 16.79 13.64
N LYS A 100 -47.18 15.57 14.02
CA LYS A 100 -47.66 14.37 13.36
C LYS A 100 -47.92 13.29 14.38
N THR A 101 -49.10 12.68 14.26
CA THR A 101 -49.51 11.56 15.11
C THR A 101 -48.87 10.28 14.64
N SER A 102 -48.33 9.50 15.58
CA SER A 102 -47.85 8.14 15.35
C SER A 102 -48.47 7.21 16.37
N GLU A 103 -48.30 5.88 16.23
CA GLU A 103 -48.80 4.87 17.18
C GLU A 103 -48.40 5.14 18.66
N LYS A 104 -47.34 5.90 18.88
CA LYS A 104 -46.77 6.24 20.21
C LYS A 104 -47.12 7.66 20.68
N GLY A 105 -48.09 8.32 20.04
CA GLY A 105 -48.53 9.67 20.38
C GLY A 105 -48.13 10.75 19.36
N GLU A 106 -48.34 12.01 19.74
CA GLU A 106 -48.02 13.17 18.90
C GLU A 106 -46.60 13.66 19.14
N PHE A 107 -45.90 13.92 18.02
CA PHE A 107 -44.49 14.32 18.01
C PHE A 107 -44.29 15.53 17.10
N TYR A 108 -43.29 16.33 17.42
CA TYR A 108 -42.76 17.31 16.47
C TYR A 108 -42.00 16.63 15.38
N PHE A 109 -42.20 17.06 14.14
CA PHE A 109 -41.45 16.59 12.96
C PHE A 109 -40.86 17.79 12.25
N TYR A 110 -39.71 17.58 11.69
CA TYR A 110 -39.05 18.52 10.81
C TYR A 110 -38.75 17.83 9.46
N LYS A 111 -39.15 18.46 8.36
CA LYS A 111 -38.81 18.00 7.04
C LYS A 111 -37.57 18.76 6.57
N SER A 112 -36.42 18.07 6.55
CA SER A 112 -35.18 18.67 6.05
C SER A 112 -35.33 19.04 4.57
N PRO A 113 -34.84 20.20 4.14
CA PRO A 113 -34.85 20.52 2.72
C PRO A 113 -33.94 19.57 1.94
N GLU A 114 -34.25 19.38 0.66
CA GLU A 114 -33.34 18.74 -0.27
C GLU A 114 -32.07 19.59 -0.39
N GLN A 115 -30.93 18.96 -0.26
CA GLN A 115 -29.63 19.64 -0.32
C GLN A 115 -28.79 19.07 -1.47
N LYS A 116 -28.31 19.94 -2.33
CA LYS A 116 -27.35 19.61 -3.37
C LYS A 116 -25.92 19.79 -2.80
N LEU A 117 -25.22 18.68 -2.59
CA LEU A 117 -23.88 18.67 -2.02
C LEU A 117 -22.86 18.42 -3.14
N LYS A 118 -21.78 19.20 -3.19
CA LYS A 118 -20.68 18.99 -4.12
C LYS A 118 -19.78 17.87 -3.60
N THR A 119 -19.50 16.88 -4.43
CA THR A 119 -18.58 15.78 -4.10
C THR A 119 -17.18 16.29 -3.73
N TYR A 120 -16.73 17.38 -4.35
CA TYR A 120 -15.48 18.05 -3.98
C TYR A 120 -15.42 18.44 -2.49
N ASP A 121 -16.49 19.08 -1.98
CA ASP A 121 -16.55 19.55 -0.59
C ASP A 121 -16.67 18.36 0.37
N LEU A 122 -17.40 17.33 -0.01
CA LEU A 122 -17.51 16.09 0.74
C LEU A 122 -16.14 15.39 0.85
N LEU A 123 -15.40 15.27 -0.26
CA LEU A 123 -14.04 14.71 -0.27
C LEU A 123 -13.09 15.55 0.58
N LYS A 124 -13.06 16.87 0.38
CA LYS A 124 -12.20 17.78 1.15
C LYS A 124 -12.37 17.62 2.65
N LYS A 125 -13.62 17.46 3.12
CA LYS A 125 -13.95 17.31 4.56
C LYS A 125 -13.59 15.93 5.09
N ASN A 126 -13.80 14.86 4.29
CA ASN A 126 -13.80 13.51 4.83
C ASN A 126 -12.53 12.71 4.49
N LEU A 127 -11.73 13.10 3.49
CA LEU A 127 -10.47 12.42 3.18
C LEU A 127 -9.54 12.34 4.40
N PRO A 128 -9.31 13.39 5.20
CA PRO A 128 -8.49 13.27 6.41
C PRO A 128 -8.99 12.20 7.36
N ILE A 129 -10.31 12.08 7.54
CA ILE A 129 -10.96 11.11 8.42
C ILE A 129 -10.80 9.69 7.87
N ILE A 130 -10.91 9.52 6.55
CA ILE A 130 -10.73 8.23 5.88
C ILE A 130 -9.28 7.76 5.99
N LEU A 131 -8.33 8.66 5.76
CA LEU A 131 -6.91 8.36 5.87
C LEU A 131 -6.52 7.96 7.31
N ASP A 132 -7.09 8.60 8.32
CA ASP A 132 -6.84 8.31 9.73
C ASP A 132 -7.35 6.93 10.16
N LYS A 133 -8.33 6.36 9.44
CA LYS A 133 -8.86 5.01 9.68
C LYS A 133 -8.00 3.88 9.12
N ILE A 134 -6.94 4.18 8.35
CA ILE A 134 -6.06 3.14 7.82
C ILE A 134 -5.31 2.50 8.99
N SER A 135 -5.64 1.26 9.28
CA SER A 135 -4.94 0.46 10.29
C SER A 135 -3.69 -0.19 9.71
N TRP A 136 -2.59 -0.07 10.40
CA TRP A 136 -1.30 -0.66 10.05
C TRP A 136 -0.95 -1.75 11.06
N GLU A 137 -0.68 -2.98 10.62
CA GLU A 137 -0.20 -4.06 11.51
C GLU A 137 1.09 -3.68 12.23
N LYS A 138 1.94 -2.93 11.54
CA LYS A 138 3.16 -2.32 12.09
C LYS A 138 3.19 -0.86 11.65
N SER A 139 3.21 0.02 12.61
CA SER A 139 3.27 1.47 12.41
C SER A 139 4.45 2.07 13.15
N MET A 140 4.84 3.26 12.75
CA MET A 140 5.85 4.04 13.43
C MET A 140 5.41 5.51 13.55
N ARG A 141 6.04 6.22 14.48
CA ARG A 141 6.00 7.68 14.58
C ARG A 141 7.36 8.22 14.19
N TRP A 142 7.39 9.41 13.65
CA TRP A 142 8.64 10.08 13.28
C TRP A 142 8.59 11.57 13.59
N GLY A 143 9.73 12.15 13.94
CA GLY A 143 9.83 13.54 14.39
C GLY A 143 8.84 13.81 15.53
N ASP A 144 8.31 15.02 15.57
CA ASP A 144 7.32 15.46 16.56
C ASP A 144 5.86 15.18 16.16
N ASN A 145 5.67 14.40 15.10
CA ASN A 145 4.34 14.09 14.58
C ASN A 145 3.58 13.10 15.45
N LYS A 146 2.28 13.33 15.59
CA LYS A 146 1.36 12.42 16.34
C LYS A 146 0.78 11.30 15.47
N ILE A 147 1.08 11.29 14.17
CA ILE A 147 0.58 10.29 13.23
C ILE A 147 1.27 8.94 13.44
N PHE A 148 0.49 7.87 13.39
CA PHE A 148 0.96 6.49 13.27
C PHE A 148 0.74 6.02 11.85
N TRP A 149 1.81 5.68 11.14
CA TRP A 149 1.76 5.26 9.75
C TRP A 149 2.72 4.10 9.50
N GLY A 150 2.50 3.30 8.45
CA GLY A 150 3.36 2.17 8.12
C GLY A 150 4.83 2.56 7.85
N ARG A 151 5.03 3.69 7.23
CA ARG A 151 6.33 4.38 7.04
C ARG A 151 6.08 5.88 6.91
N PRO A 152 7.09 6.75 7.13
CA PRO A 152 6.92 8.19 7.04
C PRO A 152 6.22 8.64 5.75
N LEU A 153 5.02 9.21 5.89
CA LEU A 153 4.26 9.78 4.79
C LEU A 153 4.86 11.13 4.42
N LYS A 154 5.23 11.32 3.15
CA LYS A 154 5.93 12.51 2.65
C LYS A 154 5.03 13.45 1.86
N SER A 155 4.07 12.92 1.09
CA SER A 155 3.12 13.76 0.35
C SER A 155 1.78 13.06 0.12
N ILE A 156 0.77 13.89 -0.09
CA ILE A 156 -0.59 13.48 -0.46
C ILE A 156 -0.95 14.24 -1.73
N LEU A 157 -1.13 13.51 -2.83
CA LEU A 157 -1.69 14.05 -4.05
C LEU A 157 -3.16 13.67 -4.11
N ALA A 158 -4.05 14.66 -4.15
CA ALA A 158 -5.49 14.46 -4.20
C ALA A 158 -6.12 15.37 -5.26
N ILE A 159 -6.77 14.76 -6.25
CA ILE A 159 -7.36 15.46 -7.40
C ILE A 159 -8.81 15.03 -7.60
N PHE A 160 -9.67 15.98 -7.84
CA PHE A 160 -11.02 15.75 -8.27
C PHE A 160 -11.39 16.70 -9.41
N ASP A 161 -11.90 16.15 -10.51
CA ASP A 161 -12.29 16.92 -11.70
C ASP A 161 -11.17 17.86 -12.22
N GLY A 162 -9.94 17.36 -12.25
CA GLY A 162 -8.76 18.11 -12.67
C GLY A 162 -8.26 19.18 -11.68
N LYS A 163 -8.91 19.33 -10.53
CA LYS A 163 -8.56 20.30 -9.48
C LYS A 163 -8.00 19.59 -8.26
N LYS A 164 -6.98 20.19 -7.65
CA LYS A 164 -6.45 19.70 -6.37
C LYS A 164 -7.51 19.81 -5.27
N ILE A 165 -7.58 18.81 -4.40
CA ILE A 165 -8.37 18.84 -3.18
C ILE A 165 -7.43 19.24 -2.04
N GLU A 166 -7.58 20.46 -1.54
CA GLU A 166 -6.75 20.98 -0.47
C GLU A 166 -7.32 20.65 0.90
N PHE A 167 -6.60 19.84 1.66
CA PHE A 167 -6.89 19.57 3.08
C PHE A 167 -5.58 19.36 3.83
N ASN A 168 -5.63 19.49 5.15
CA ASN A 168 -4.51 19.18 6.02
C ASN A 168 -4.69 17.78 6.61
N PHE A 169 -3.61 17.02 6.65
CA PHE A 169 -3.54 15.73 7.33
C PHE A 169 -2.27 15.73 8.19
N TYR A 170 -2.43 15.94 9.49
CA TYR A 170 -1.36 16.20 10.43
C TYR A 170 -0.43 17.34 9.94
N HIS A 171 0.85 17.03 9.68
CA HIS A 171 1.85 18.00 9.21
C HIS A 171 1.84 18.20 7.69
N LEU A 172 1.08 17.41 6.94
CA LEU A 172 1.04 17.45 5.48
C LEU A 172 -0.16 18.24 4.98
N LYS A 173 0.06 18.97 3.90
CA LYS A 173 -1.00 19.61 3.10
C LYS A 173 -1.15 18.86 1.78
N ALA A 174 -2.35 18.33 1.53
CA ALA A 174 -2.67 17.69 0.26
C ALA A 174 -2.59 18.70 -0.90
N SER A 175 -2.09 18.23 -2.03
CA SER A 175 -1.86 19.05 -3.22
C SER A 175 -2.04 18.22 -4.50
N ASN A 176 -1.51 18.70 -5.62
CA ASN A 176 -1.34 17.96 -6.87
C ASN A 176 0.12 17.61 -7.16
N LEU A 177 0.98 17.69 -6.15
CA LEU A 177 2.41 17.40 -6.23
C LEU A 177 2.74 16.01 -5.70
N THR A 178 3.68 15.33 -6.34
CA THR A 178 4.29 14.11 -5.81
C THR A 178 5.79 14.08 -6.04
N PHE A 179 6.50 13.32 -5.22
CA PHE A 179 7.91 13.00 -5.43
C PHE A 179 8.04 11.97 -6.55
N ILE A 180 9.05 12.14 -7.40
CA ILE A 180 9.32 11.20 -8.50
C ILE A 180 10.29 10.10 -8.07
N ASP A 181 11.25 10.46 -7.25
CA ASP A 181 12.28 9.57 -6.74
C ASP A 181 12.39 9.75 -5.22
N LYS A 182 12.53 8.64 -4.49
CA LYS A 182 12.66 8.67 -3.03
C LYS A 182 13.97 9.32 -2.56
N ASP A 183 15.03 9.15 -3.37
CA ASP A 183 16.39 9.55 -3.02
C ASP A 183 16.69 11.00 -3.40
N PHE A 184 15.80 11.63 -4.18
CA PHE A 184 15.97 13.00 -4.66
C PHE A 184 14.72 13.83 -4.37
N GLU A 185 14.65 14.44 -3.21
CA GLU A 185 13.51 15.28 -2.78
C GLU A 185 13.23 16.45 -3.73
N GLU A 186 14.22 16.87 -4.52
CA GLU A 186 14.08 17.93 -5.52
C GLU A 186 13.26 17.52 -6.75
N LYS A 187 13.09 16.22 -6.99
CA LYS A 187 12.33 15.72 -8.14
C LYS A 187 10.84 15.60 -7.84
N ILE A 188 10.19 16.74 -7.72
CA ILE A 188 8.71 16.83 -7.59
C ILE A 188 8.06 17.14 -8.92
N LYS A 189 6.83 16.65 -9.10
CA LYS A 189 6.03 16.90 -10.31
C LYS A 189 4.55 17.07 -10.00
N ASN A 190 3.92 17.97 -10.77
CA ASN A 190 2.48 18.23 -10.69
C ASN A 190 1.71 17.33 -11.66
N PHE A 191 0.56 16.86 -11.20
CA PHE A 191 -0.40 16.15 -12.05
C PHE A 191 -1.80 16.68 -11.80
N ASN A 192 -2.61 16.72 -12.87
CA ASN A 192 -4.00 17.16 -12.79
C ASN A 192 -4.98 16.04 -13.15
N ASN A 193 -4.49 14.87 -13.59
CA ASN A 193 -5.31 13.70 -13.91
C ASN A 193 -4.47 12.42 -13.87
N PHE A 194 -5.15 11.30 -13.72
CA PHE A 194 -4.52 9.98 -13.62
C PHE A 194 -3.84 9.55 -14.92
N LYS A 195 -4.39 9.91 -16.07
CA LYS A 195 -3.81 9.55 -17.38
C LYS A 195 -2.40 10.14 -17.55
N SER A 196 -2.22 11.42 -17.26
CA SER A 196 -0.90 12.07 -17.34
C SER A 196 0.08 11.50 -16.32
N TYR A 197 -0.39 11.15 -15.13
CA TYR A 197 0.38 10.50 -14.08
C TYR A 197 0.90 9.13 -14.55
N ILE A 198 0.03 8.22 -14.99
CA ILE A 198 0.42 6.90 -15.51
C ILE A 198 1.38 7.02 -16.70
N SER A 199 1.10 7.92 -17.66
CA SER A 199 1.94 8.11 -18.83
C SER A 199 3.36 8.55 -18.47
N TYR A 200 3.48 9.45 -17.49
CA TYR A 200 4.77 9.92 -17.02
C TYR A 200 5.58 8.79 -16.35
N PHE A 201 4.99 8.06 -15.40
CA PHE A 201 5.70 6.96 -14.71
C PHE A 201 6.10 5.85 -15.70
N LYS A 202 5.26 5.56 -16.69
CA LYS A 202 5.61 4.64 -17.79
C LYS A 202 6.81 5.14 -18.58
N SER A 203 6.91 6.45 -18.88
CA SER A 203 8.03 7.02 -19.63
C SER A 203 9.38 6.85 -18.92
N ILE A 204 9.39 6.89 -17.59
CA ILE A 204 10.57 6.67 -16.76
C ILE A 204 10.74 5.20 -16.31
N LYS A 205 9.92 4.29 -16.91
CA LYS A 205 9.97 2.83 -16.70
C LYS A 205 9.61 2.36 -15.29
N ILE A 206 8.85 3.13 -14.54
CA ILE A 206 8.25 2.70 -13.28
C ILE A 206 6.92 2.00 -13.60
N ILE A 207 6.71 0.81 -13.04
CA ILE A 207 5.51 0.01 -13.21
C ILE A 207 4.67 0.14 -11.94
N LEU A 208 3.67 1.02 -11.96
CA LEU A 208 2.84 1.33 -10.80
C LEU A 208 1.89 0.20 -10.41
N ASP A 209 1.32 -0.47 -11.41
CA ASP A 209 0.42 -1.61 -11.26
C ASP A 209 1.23 -2.85 -10.82
N GLN A 210 0.96 -3.37 -9.63
CA GLN A 210 1.68 -4.52 -9.06
C GLN A 210 1.48 -5.80 -9.86
N ASP A 211 0.32 -5.98 -10.49
CA ASP A 211 0.04 -7.20 -11.25
C ASP A 211 0.83 -7.21 -12.57
N LYS A 212 0.89 -6.06 -13.25
CA LYS A 212 1.75 -5.87 -14.44
C LYS A 212 3.23 -5.92 -14.08
N ARG A 213 3.62 -5.47 -12.90
CA ARG A 213 5.00 -5.56 -12.43
C ARG A 213 5.40 -6.99 -12.16
N LYS A 214 4.52 -7.79 -11.56
CA LYS A 214 4.69 -9.24 -11.37
C LYS A 214 4.81 -9.97 -12.71
N GLU A 215 3.91 -9.69 -13.64
CA GLU A 215 3.96 -10.23 -15.00
C GLU A 215 5.27 -9.89 -15.72
N PHE A 216 5.72 -8.63 -15.62
CA PHE A 216 7.00 -8.21 -16.19
C PHE A 216 8.18 -9.00 -15.62
N ILE A 217 8.24 -9.18 -14.30
CA ILE A 217 9.29 -9.97 -13.63
C ILE A 217 9.26 -11.41 -14.13
N ASN A 218 8.09 -12.06 -14.16
CA ASN A 218 7.94 -13.42 -14.67
C ASN A 218 8.41 -13.57 -16.11
N ASN A 219 8.09 -12.62 -16.97
CA ASN A 219 8.52 -12.63 -18.36
C ASN A 219 10.06 -12.54 -18.51
N GLU A 220 10.71 -11.68 -17.70
CA GLU A 220 12.17 -11.58 -17.68
C GLU A 220 12.83 -12.85 -17.08
N LEU A 221 12.25 -13.46 -16.05
CA LEU A 221 12.71 -14.75 -15.51
C LEU A 221 12.65 -15.85 -16.56
N ASN A 222 11.53 -15.97 -17.27
CA ASN A 222 11.35 -16.95 -18.34
C ASN A 222 12.34 -16.74 -19.51
N LYS A 223 12.64 -15.49 -19.84
CA LYS A 223 13.62 -15.15 -20.86
C LYS A 223 15.02 -15.59 -20.46
N ILE A 224 15.45 -15.31 -19.24
CA ILE A 224 16.76 -15.71 -18.71
C ILE A 224 16.86 -17.23 -18.61
N SER A 225 15.80 -17.91 -18.15
CA SER A 225 15.68 -19.37 -18.12
C SER A 225 15.99 -19.98 -19.48
N LYS A 226 15.33 -19.52 -20.53
CA LYS A 226 15.54 -20.00 -21.91
C LYS A 226 16.93 -19.71 -22.45
N GLN A 227 17.44 -18.49 -22.21
CA GLN A 227 18.75 -18.04 -22.71
C GLN A 227 19.92 -18.80 -22.10
N ASN A 228 19.80 -19.20 -20.82
CA ASN A 228 20.88 -19.83 -20.08
C ASN A 228 20.62 -21.33 -19.82
N ASN A 229 19.54 -21.89 -20.37
CA ASN A 229 19.17 -23.28 -20.20
C ASN A 229 19.04 -23.70 -18.71
N LEU A 230 18.46 -22.80 -17.89
CA LEU A 230 18.24 -22.96 -16.47
C LEU A 230 16.75 -23.20 -16.17
N LEU A 231 16.45 -23.99 -15.15
CA LEU A 231 15.12 -24.09 -14.57
C LEU A 231 15.00 -23.05 -13.45
N ILE A 232 13.93 -22.26 -13.47
CA ILE A 232 13.64 -21.23 -12.49
C ILE A 232 12.24 -21.49 -11.95
N GLU A 233 12.15 -21.86 -10.69
CA GLU A 233 10.90 -22.07 -9.98
C GLU A 233 10.84 -21.08 -8.81
N VAL A 234 9.87 -20.17 -8.86
CA VAL A 234 9.71 -19.15 -7.83
C VAL A 234 8.41 -19.41 -7.06
N LYS A 235 8.51 -19.53 -5.75
CA LYS A 235 7.36 -19.62 -4.88
C LYS A 235 6.52 -18.33 -4.97
N GLU A 236 5.21 -18.47 -5.01
CA GLU A 236 4.28 -17.35 -5.20
C GLU A 236 4.48 -16.23 -4.16
N ASN A 237 4.66 -16.61 -2.88
CA ASN A 237 4.91 -15.66 -1.79
C ASN A 237 6.23 -14.89 -1.95
N LEU A 238 7.30 -15.55 -2.46
CA LEU A 238 8.58 -14.91 -2.74
C LEU A 238 8.44 -13.93 -3.91
N LEU A 239 7.75 -14.34 -4.96
CA LEU A 239 7.50 -13.49 -6.12
C LEU A 239 6.68 -12.26 -5.75
N ASP A 240 5.65 -12.41 -4.91
CA ASP A 240 4.85 -11.30 -4.38
C ASP A 240 5.70 -10.34 -3.56
N GLU A 241 6.57 -10.86 -2.70
CA GLU A 241 7.48 -10.04 -1.89
C GLU A 241 8.45 -9.27 -2.79
N ILE A 242 9.12 -9.94 -3.75
CA ILE A 242 10.03 -9.34 -4.72
C ILE A 242 9.31 -8.26 -5.54
N THR A 243 8.10 -8.55 -6.03
CA THR A 243 7.30 -7.59 -6.79
C THR A 243 7.05 -6.30 -6.01
N ASN A 244 6.84 -6.42 -4.69
CA ASN A 244 6.49 -5.29 -3.83
C ASN A 244 7.69 -4.58 -3.17
N ILE A 245 8.92 -4.97 -3.47
CA ILE A 245 10.13 -4.23 -3.05
C ILE A 245 10.76 -3.41 -4.19
N VAL A 246 10.21 -3.47 -5.40
CA VAL A 246 10.71 -2.74 -6.57
C VAL A 246 9.62 -1.95 -7.28
N GLU A 247 9.95 -0.81 -7.88
CA GLU A 247 9.08 -0.04 -8.78
C GLU A 247 9.50 -0.15 -10.24
N LYS A 248 10.80 -0.39 -10.47
CA LYS A 248 11.47 -0.42 -11.76
C LYS A 248 12.31 -1.69 -11.90
N PRO A 249 11.65 -2.85 -11.98
CA PRO A 249 12.34 -4.13 -11.88
C PRO A 249 13.36 -4.35 -12.99
N LYS A 250 14.52 -4.85 -12.59
CA LYS A 250 15.58 -5.37 -13.47
C LYS A 250 16.03 -6.71 -12.92
N VAL A 251 15.86 -7.77 -13.70
CA VAL A 251 16.33 -9.09 -13.33
C VAL A 251 17.79 -9.23 -13.75
N ILE A 252 18.64 -9.68 -12.84
CA ILE A 252 20.10 -9.81 -13.02
C ILE A 252 20.48 -11.24 -12.68
N LEU A 253 21.19 -11.91 -13.62
CA LEU A 253 21.79 -13.23 -13.37
C LEU A 253 23.14 -13.04 -12.69
N CYS A 254 23.27 -13.59 -11.50
CA CYS A 254 24.45 -13.57 -10.64
C CYS A 254 24.98 -15.00 -10.47
N GLU A 255 26.21 -15.11 -9.96
CA GLU A 255 26.82 -16.39 -9.66
C GLU A 255 27.55 -16.38 -8.32
N PHE A 256 27.70 -17.55 -7.71
CA PHE A 256 28.51 -17.77 -6.52
C PHE A 256 29.55 -18.87 -6.75
N ASN A 257 30.53 -18.96 -5.88
CA ASN A 257 31.60 -19.94 -6.03
C ASN A 257 31.04 -21.38 -5.95
N LYS A 258 31.35 -22.20 -6.95
CA LYS A 258 30.89 -23.59 -7.07
C LYS A 258 31.22 -24.46 -5.85
N LYS A 259 32.27 -24.13 -5.07
CA LYS A 259 32.62 -24.88 -3.84
C LYS A 259 31.45 -25.01 -2.87
N PHE A 260 30.56 -24.00 -2.83
CA PHE A 260 29.40 -24.02 -1.91
C PHE A 260 28.34 -25.05 -2.31
N LEU A 261 28.36 -25.60 -3.52
CA LEU A 261 27.43 -26.67 -3.92
C LEU A 261 27.65 -27.98 -3.16
N GLU A 262 28.73 -28.10 -2.36
CA GLU A 262 28.95 -29.20 -1.42
C GLU A 262 28.08 -29.09 -0.16
N ILE A 263 27.53 -27.90 0.12
CA ILE A 263 26.55 -27.68 1.21
C ILE A 263 25.18 -28.22 0.73
N PRO A 264 24.36 -28.81 1.62
CA PRO A 264 23.03 -29.27 1.26
C PRO A 264 22.21 -28.16 0.58
N LYS A 265 21.57 -28.51 -0.54
CA LYS A 265 20.80 -27.56 -1.36
C LYS A 265 19.73 -26.81 -0.57
N GLU A 266 19.14 -27.46 0.44
CA GLU A 266 18.11 -26.90 1.30
C GLU A 266 18.62 -25.68 2.06
N ILE A 267 19.86 -25.75 2.58
CA ILE A 267 20.51 -24.64 3.30
C ILE A 267 20.79 -23.48 2.33
N LEU A 268 21.29 -23.81 1.13
CA LEU A 268 21.58 -22.79 0.10
C LEU A 268 20.30 -22.08 -0.36
N VAL A 269 19.24 -22.85 -0.67
CA VAL A 269 17.95 -22.31 -1.09
C VAL A 269 17.32 -21.42 -0.02
N ILE A 270 17.30 -21.86 1.25
CA ILE A 270 16.78 -21.06 2.36
C ILE A 270 17.59 -19.77 2.54
N THR A 271 18.91 -19.84 2.44
CA THR A 271 19.78 -18.66 2.54
C THR A 271 19.48 -17.65 1.44
N MET A 272 19.29 -18.11 0.21
CA MET A 272 18.94 -17.25 -0.92
C MET A 272 17.54 -16.67 -0.79
N GLU A 273 16.50 -17.49 -0.63
CA GLU A 273 15.09 -17.07 -0.67
C GLU A 273 14.70 -16.25 0.57
N ASN A 274 14.98 -16.75 1.77
CA ASN A 274 14.46 -16.16 3.00
C ASN A 274 15.27 -14.94 3.43
N HIS A 275 16.58 -14.99 3.31
CA HIS A 275 17.45 -13.94 3.85
C HIS A 275 17.73 -12.83 2.84
N GLN A 276 17.84 -13.15 1.54
CA GLN A 276 18.26 -12.20 0.51
C GLN A 276 17.19 -11.91 -0.55
N LYS A 277 16.09 -12.66 -0.58
CA LYS A 277 15.07 -12.58 -1.64
C LYS A 277 15.63 -12.86 -3.04
N TYR A 278 16.66 -13.72 -3.09
CA TYR A 278 17.23 -14.20 -4.34
C TYR A 278 16.48 -15.44 -4.82
N ILE A 279 16.49 -15.65 -6.13
CA ILE A 279 15.82 -16.77 -6.77
C ILE A 279 16.89 -17.79 -7.18
N PRO A 280 16.88 -18.99 -6.59
CA PRO A 280 17.80 -20.07 -6.98
C PRO A 280 17.49 -20.56 -8.39
N THR A 281 18.49 -21.14 -9.05
CA THR A 281 18.32 -21.76 -10.36
C THR A 281 18.78 -23.22 -10.34
N PHE A 282 18.16 -24.03 -11.18
CA PHE A 282 18.40 -25.45 -11.26
C PHE A 282 18.77 -25.88 -12.70
N ASP A 283 19.48 -27.00 -12.83
CA ASP A 283 19.70 -27.64 -14.13
C ASP A 283 18.49 -28.49 -14.55
N LYS A 284 18.52 -29.07 -15.73
CA LYS A 284 17.45 -29.96 -16.26
C LYS A 284 17.22 -31.21 -15.41
N LYS A 285 18.19 -31.59 -14.57
CA LYS A 285 18.09 -32.74 -13.66
C LYS A 285 17.64 -32.31 -12.26
N GLN A 286 17.19 -31.06 -12.08
CA GLN A 286 16.80 -30.45 -10.82
C GLN A 286 17.90 -30.33 -9.77
N ASN A 287 19.19 -30.35 -10.18
CA ASN A 287 20.28 -30.02 -9.29
C ASN A 287 20.41 -28.50 -9.19
N LEU A 288 20.69 -28.01 -7.98
CA LEU A 288 20.98 -26.60 -7.77
C LEU A 288 22.23 -26.21 -8.55
N THR A 289 22.16 -25.10 -9.28
CA THR A 289 23.33 -24.53 -9.97
C THR A 289 23.99 -23.46 -9.12
N ASN A 290 25.17 -23.01 -9.50
CA ASN A 290 25.82 -21.87 -8.84
C ASN A 290 25.33 -20.50 -9.35
N PHE A 291 24.27 -20.47 -10.14
CA PHE A 291 23.63 -19.24 -10.58
C PHE A 291 22.41 -18.94 -9.72
N PHE A 292 22.13 -17.65 -9.56
CA PHE A 292 20.93 -17.16 -8.88
C PHE A 292 20.46 -15.85 -9.52
N LEU A 293 19.23 -15.49 -9.27
CA LEU A 293 18.66 -14.27 -9.85
C LEU A 293 18.33 -13.25 -8.75
N VAL A 294 18.62 -12.01 -9.07
CA VAL A 294 18.32 -10.83 -8.25
C VAL A 294 17.38 -9.93 -9.01
N VAL A 295 16.33 -9.45 -8.35
CA VAL A 295 15.46 -8.40 -8.91
C VAL A 295 15.82 -7.08 -8.25
N SER A 296 16.51 -6.23 -9.00
CA SER A 296 16.94 -4.91 -8.54
C SER A 296 15.94 -3.82 -8.95
N ASN A 297 15.91 -2.73 -8.20
CA ASN A 297 15.14 -1.52 -8.52
C ASN A 297 15.93 -0.53 -9.42
N SER A 298 17.12 -0.88 -9.83
CA SER A 298 18.00 0.00 -10.63
C SER A 298 18.62 -0.72 -11.82
N LYS A 299 19.01 0.06 -12.83
CA LYS A 299 19.86 -0.44 -13.90
C LYS A 299 21.27 -0.71 -13.37
N ASP A 300 21.93 -1.71 -13.95
CA ASP A 300 23.31 -2.07 -13.61
C ASP A 300 24.25 -1.99 -14.84
N PRO A 301 24.48 -0.79 -15.40
CA PRO A 301 25.27 -0.65 -16.61
C PRO A 301 26.76 -0.97 -16.41
N LYS A 302 27.24 -0.91 -15.17
CA LYS A 302 28.65 -1.16 -14.80
C LYS A 302 28.86 -2.50 -14.09
N GLY A 303 27.80 -3.28 -13.87
CA GLY A 303 27.87 -4.56 -13.16
C GLY A 303 28.08 -4.44 -11.65
N PHE A 304 27.96 -3.25 -11.05
CA PHE A 304 28.21 -3.06 -9.62
C PHE A 304 27.13 -3.68 -8.74
N VAL A 305 25.87 -3.66 -9.21
CA VAL A 305 24.77 -4.32 -8.50
C VAL A 305 24.97 -5.83 -8.51
N LYS A 306 25.34 -6.40 -9.68
CA LYS A 306 25.71 -7.81 -9.82
C LYS A 306 26.82 -8.17 -8.83
N LEU A 307 27.98 -7.51 -8.91
CA LEU A 307 29.12 -7.77 -8.04
C LEU A 307 28.79 -7.60 -6.55
N GLY A 308 27.99 -6.58 -6.19
CA GLY A 308 27.55 -6.38 -4.80
C GLY A 308 26.74 -7.54 -4.28
N ASN A 309 25.79 -8.05 -5.06
CA ASN A 309 24.95 -9.18 -4.64
C ASN A 309 25.74 -10.50 -4.62
N GLU A 310 26.69 -10.72 -5.52
CA GLU A 310 27.60 -11.86 -5.51
C GLU A 310 28.48 -11.88 -4.24
N ARG A 311 29.00 -10.71 -3.83
CA ARG A 311 29.74 -10.59 -2.57
C ARG A 311 28.89 -10.87 -1.34
N VAL A 312 27.64 -10.38 -1.35
CA VAL A 312 26.72 -10.61 -0.23
C VAL A 312 26.41 -12.10 -0.10
N ILE A 313 26.11 -12.79 -1.20
CA ILE A 313 25.82 -14.23 -1.15
C ILE A 313 27.04 -15.03 -0.74
N ASP A 314 28.22 -14.71 -1.25
CA ASP A 314 29.47 -15.39 -0.86
C ASP A 314 29.73 -15.28 0.64
N ALA A 315 29.54 -14.11 1.25
CA ALA A 315 29.66 -13.93 2.71
C ALA A 315 28.66 -14.81 3.46
N ARG A 316 27.39 -14.83 3.04
CA ARG A 316 26.35 -15.67 3.66
C ARG A 316 26.58 -17.16 3.50
N LEU A 317 27.11 -17.58 2.34
CA LEU A 317 27.41 -18.99 2.09
C LEU A 317 28.68 -19.44 2.85
N ASN A 318 29.66 -18.58 3.06
CA ASN A 318 30.78 -18.86 3.95
C ASN A 318 30.30 -19.06 5.43
N ASP A 319 29.40 -18.23 5.90
CA ASP A 319 28.77 -18.43 7.23
C ASP A 319 28.01 -19.76 7.28
N ALA A 320 27.23 -20.08 6.26
CA ALA A 320 26.49 -21.35 6.16
C ALA A 320 27.42 -22.55 6.13
N GLU A 321 28.52 -22.50 5.38
CA GLU A 321 29.56 -23.53 5.31
C GLU A 321 30.21 -23.77 6.69
N PHE A 322 30.57 -22.68 7.38
CA PHE A 322 31.15 -22.74 8.72
C PHE A 322 30.21 -23.44 9.72
N PHE A 323 28.94 -22.99 9.77
CA PHE A 323 27.98 -23.60 10.69
C PHE A 323 27.64 -25.04 10.32
N TRP A 324 27.52 -25.36 9.03
CA TRP A 324 27.30 -26.71 8.54
C TRP A 324 28.43 -27.66 9.00
N ASN A 325 29.71 -27.29 8.79
CA ASN A 325 30.84 -28.09 9.16
C ASN A 325 30.98 -28.23 10.67
N ARG A 326 30.73 -27.16 11.42
CA ARG A 326 30.68 -27.18 12.89
C ARG A 326 29.61 -28.13 13.40
N ASN A 327 28.39 -28.08 12.84
CA ASN A 327 27.28 -28.93 13.28
C ASN A 327 27.52 -30.41 12.95
N LYS A 328 28.23 -30.74 11.87
CA LYS A 328 28.63 -32.11 11.58
C LYS A 328 29.57 -32.70 12.66
N SER A 329 30.41 -31.90 13.25
CA SER A 329 31.40 -32.32 14.23
C SER A 329 30.87 -32.32 15.67
N GLN A 330 29.69 -31.77 15.94
CA GLN A 330 29.15 -31.60 17.28
C GLN A 330 27.87 -32.42 17.50
N ASN A 331 27.85 -33.14 18.64
CA ASN A 331 26.62 -33.83 19.04
C ASN A 331 25.63 -32.81 19.66
N LEU A 332 24.42 -32.72 19.14
CA LEU A 332 23.36 -31.84 19.61
C LEU A 332 23.03 -31.99 21.10
N ILE A 333 23.11 -33.21 21.64
CA ILE A 333 22.86 -33.49 23.06
C ILE A 333 23.89 -32.80 23.96
N LYS A 334 25.15 -32.70 23.51
CA LYS A 334 26.19 -32.00 24.28
C LYS A 334 25.95 -30.48 24.32
N GLN A 335 25.30 -29.91 23.31
CA GLN A 335 24.97 -28.48 23.27
C GLN A 335 23.82 -28.10 24.21
N LEU A 336 23.01 -29.07 24.66
CA LEU A 336 21.91 -28.83 25.59
C LEU A 336 22.42 -28.26 26.93
N SER A 337 23.62 -28.65 27.37
CA SER A 337 24.25 -28.12 28.58
C SER A 337 24.64 -26.65 28.46
N ASP A 338 24.97 -26.19 27.26
CA ASP A 338 25.33 -24.80 26.99
C ASP A 338 24.08 -23.89 26.86
N LEU A 339 22.97 -24.43 26.33
CA LEU A 339 21.69 -23.75 26.36
C LEU A 339 21.16 -23.43 27.75
N LYS A 340 21.45 -24.33 28.76
CA LYS A 340 21.07 -24.09 30.15
C LYS A 340 21.82 -22.90 30.79
N LYS A 341 22.93 -22.46 30.20
CA LYS A 341 23.75 -21.32 30.67
C LYS A 341 23.30 -19.98 30.08
N VAL A 342 22.37 -20.00 29.11
CA VAL A 342 21.85 -18.78 28.48
C VAL A 342 20.77 -18.21 29.38
N ASN A 343 21.01 -17.05 29.98
CA ASN A 343 19.99 -16.28 30.66
C ASN A 343 19.14 -15.55 29.62
N PHE A 344 17.87 -15.89 29.57
CA PHE A 344 16.86 -15.06 28.84
C PHE A 344 16.38 -13.99 29.81
N PHE A 345 16.54 -12.74 29.41
CA PHE A 345 16.04 -11.58 30.16
C PHE A 345 14.56 -11.42 29.91
#